data_2fdfa51be13ec11dfdfe7af01b3ce435
#
_entry.id   2fdfa51be13ec11dfdfe7af01b3ce435
#
_cell.length_a   1.000
_cell.length_b   1.000
_cell.length_c   1.000
_cell.angle_alpha   90.00
_cell.angle_beta   90.00
_cell.angle_gamma   90.00
#
_symmetry.space_group_name_H-M   'P 1'
#
loop_
_entity.id
_entity.type
_entity.pdbx_description
1 polymer ?
#
loop_
_entity_poly.entity_id
_entity_poly.type
_entity_poly.pdbx_seq_one_letter_code
_entity_poly.pdbx_strand_id
1 'polypeptide(L)'
;MRRTLLALALVLAAGAAEAQVDPRYTRELSSNAPGTADYLLPRYGGSFLLAQIKKDFDELVLPMGKAIGSTYQTDADKKLRYEKAQPVEGRLTRSVYVIPEGRSVLEVVRNYTNELEGKGAKVLFQCSKVECGEDFHKLHGVPRALKPQGYGRERMALAANVLEYVDPNADQCLWVGQWTREGAGDVYVSIYAATQTGGSMGDISTALKGRVLVMLDVLETKAMQQNLGFVSAEQIGGALGKDGRVALYGILFDFDKADIKPESDKQLAEMANLLKASPALKVFIVGHTDNKGTVAYNTDLSQRRADSVARALATRFGIAADRMVSKGVGPFAPLAVNDTEEGQAKNRRVEMVKQ
;
A
#
# COMPACT_ATOMS: atom_id res chain seq x y z
N MET A 1 -40.36 24.17 -76.60
CA MET A 1 -39.11 24.30 -75.89
C MET A 1 -39.38 24.24 -74.38
N ARG A 2 -39.24 23.03 -73.81
CA ARG A 2 -39.38 22.79 -72.35
C ARG A 2 -37.97 22.55 -71.80
N ARG A 3 -37.49 23.44 -70.92
CA ARG A 3 -36.22 23.29 -70.17
C ARG A 3 -36.52 22.55 -68.89
N THR A 4 -35.99 21.33 -68.76
CA THR A 4 -36.04 20.52 -67.54
C THR A 4 -34.85 20.92 -66.69
N LEU A 5 -35.10 21.43 -65.49
CA LEU A 5 -34.11 21.67 -64.45
C LEU A 5 -33.91 20.40 -63.64
N LEU A 6 -32.70 19.81 -63.72
CA LEU A 6 -32.27 18.75 -62.81
C LEU A 6 -31.76 19.40 -61.51
N ALA A 7 -32.45 19.17 -60.42
CA ALA A 7 -31.96 19.49 -59.10
C ALA A 7 -31.07 18.35 -58.56
N LEU A 8 -29.79 18.63 -58.38
CA LEU A 8 -28.80 17.74 -57.79
C LEU A 8 -28.90 17.89 -56.29
N ALA A 9 -29.50 16.88 -55.60
CA ALA A 9 -29.51 16.82 -54.14
C ALA A 9 -28.16 16.31 -53.65
N LEU A 10 -27.36 17.18 -53.04
CA LEU A 10 -26.14 16.81 -52.33
C LEU A 10 -26.55 16.24 -50.96
N VAL A 11 -26.46 14.94 -50.79
CA VAL A 11 -26.57 14.28 -49.49
C VAL A 11 -25.23 14.43 -48.78
N LEU A 12 -25.13 15.40 -47.89
CA LEU A 12 -24.04 15.48 -46.92
C LEU A 12 -24.19 14.36 -45.90
N ALA A 13 -23.49 13.25 -46.10
CA ALA A 13 -23.26 12.25 -45.07
C ALA A 13 -22.31 12.89 -44.03
N ALA A 14 -22.89 13.40 -42.93
CA ALA A 14 -22.12 13.70 -41.74
C ALA A 14 -21.69 12.36 -41.11
N GLY A 15 -20.56 11.86 -41.56
CA GLY A 15 -19.85 10.79 -40.85
C GLY A 15 -19.47 11.32 -39.47
N ALA A 16 -20.11 10.80 -38.42
CA ALA A 16 -19.60 10.96 -37.08
C ALA A 16 -18.17 10.36 -37.07
N ALA A 17 -17.17 11.19 -36.98
CA ALA A 17 -15.82 10.74 -36.74
C ALA A 17 -15.85 10.04 -35.36
N GLU A 18 -15.85 8.70 -35.36
CA GLU A 18 -15.54 7.96 -34.14
C GLU A 18 -14.15 8.44 -33.70
N ALA A 19 -14.10 9.02 -32.51
CA ALA A 19 -12.85 9.46 -31.92
C ALA A 19 -11.97 8.20 -31.79
N GLN A 20 -10.94 8.11 -32.62
CA GLN A 20 -9.99 7.00 -32.58
C GLN A 20 -9.26 7.08 -31.24
N VAL A 21 -9.40 6.02 -30.44
CA VAL A 21 -8.63 5.86 -29.20
C VAL A 21 -7.15 5.92 -29.54
N ASP A 22 -6.38 6.74 -28.83
CA ASP A 22 -4.93 6.80 -29.00
C ASP A 22 -4.34 5.37 -28.92
N PRO A 23 -3.61 4.90 -29.93
CA PRO A 23 -3.05 3.55 -29.95
C PRO A 23 -2.21 3.18 -28.73
N ARG A 24 -1.67 4.17 -28.03
CA ARG A 24 -0.92 4.00 -26.77
C ARG A 24 -1.78 3.40 -25.66
N TYR A 25 -3.08 3.70 -25.63
CA TYR A 25 -4.00 3.24 -24.58
C TYR A 25 -4.81 2.00 -24.97
N THR A 26 -4.86 1.64 -26.25
CA THR A 26 -5.65 0.49 -26.72
C THR A 26 -5.21 -0.81 -26.04
N ARG A 27 -3.91 -1.01 -25.83
CA ARG A 27 -3.37 -2.19 -25.14
C ARG A 27 -3.70 -2.18 -23.65
N GLU A 28 -3.63 -1.02 -23.01
CA GLU A 28 -3.90 -0.86 -21.58
C GLU A 28 -5.39 -1.02 -21.25
N LEU A 29 -6.26 -0.65 -22.18
CA LEU A 29 -7.71 -0.74 -22.03
C LEU A 29 -8.31 -2.10 -22.44
N SER A 30 -7.50 -3.05 -22.90
CA SER A 30 -7.95 -4.36 -23.35
C SER A 30 -7.25 -5.53 -22.67
N SER A 31 -6.32 -5.29 -21.77
CA SER A 31 -5.52 -6.33 -21.11
C SER A 31 -5.29 -6.08 -19.63
N ASN A 32 -5.05 -7.15 -18.88
CA ASN A 32 -4.65 -7.04 -17.48
C ASN A 32 -3.35 -6.25 -17.31
N ALA A 33 -3.28 -5.46 -16.24
CA ALA A 33 -2.03 -4.85 -15.85
C ALA A 33 -0.96 -5.93 -15.56
N PRO A 34 0.28 -5.79 -16.05
CA PRO A 34 1.33 -6.76 -15.81
C PRO A 34 1.60 -7.00 -14.32
N GLY A 35 1.90 -8.24 -13.93
CA GLY A 35 2.22 -8.59 -12.54
C GLY A 35 1.04 -8.54 -11.56
N THR A 36 -0.20 -8.43 -12.07
CA THR A 36 -1.40 -8.39 -11.24
C THR A 36 -2.15 -9.72 -11.26
N ALA A 37 -2.85 -10.01 -10.16
CA ALA A 37 -3.69 -11.19 -10.02
C ALA A 37 -4.89 -10.87 -9.13
N ASP A 38 -5.98 -11.63 -9.31
CA ASP A 38 -7.13 -11.55 -8.42
C ASP A 38 -6.70 -11.90 -6.98
N TYR A 39 -7.34 -11.24 -6.02
CA TYR A 39 -7.00 -11.41 -4.62
C TYR A 39 -8.25 -11.67 -3.78
N LEU A 40 -8.32 -12.83 -3.13
CA LEU A 40 -9.40 -13.34 -2.28
C LEU A 40 -10.78 -13.49 -2.97
N LEU A 41 -11.07 -12.67 -3.96
CA LEU A 41 -12.31 -12.75 -4.75
C LEU A 41 -11.94 -12.88 -6.24
N PRO A 42 -12.64 -13.75 -6.99
CA PRO A 42 -12.49 -13.81 -8.43
C PRO A 42 -13.04 -12.51 -9.06
N ARG A 43 -12.47 -12.11 -10.18
CA ARG A 43 -13.01 -10.99 -10.95
C ARG A 43 -14.32 -11.40 -11.66
N TYR A 44 -15.12 -10.42 -12.03
CA TYR A 44 -16.28 -10.64 -12.89
C TYR A 44 -15.84 -11.26 -14.24
N GLY A 45 -16.54 -12.29 -14.72
CA GLY A 45 -16.18 -13.01 -15.95
C GLY A 45 -16.02 -12.08 -17.16
N GLY A 46 -14.93 -12.22 -17.89
CA GLY A 46 -14.60 -11.39 -19.05
C GLY A 46 -14.09 -9.98 -18.74
N SER A 47 -13.99 -9.58 -17.47
CA SER A 47 -13.36 -8.31 -17.08
C SER A 47 -11.85 -8.37 -17.18
N PHE A 48 -11.21 -7.23 -17.29
CA PHE A 48 -9.76 -7.13 -17.14
C PHE A 48 -9.37 -6.21 -15.99
N LEU A 49 -8.22 -6.52 -15.38
CA LEU A 49 -7.67 -5.77 -14.25
C LEU A 49 -6.86 -4.58 -14.79
N LEU A 50 -7.46 -3.39 -14.72
CA LEU A 50 -6.87 -2.15 -15.21
C LEU A 50 -5.66 -1.74 -14.35
N ALA A 51 -5.82 -1.77 -13.03
CA ALA A 51 -4.78 -1.36 -12.09
C ALA A 51 -4.91 -2.08 -10.76
N GLN A 52 -3.80 -2.26 -10.05
CA GLN A 52 -3.77 -2.85 -8.72
C GLN A 52 -2.71 -2.19 -7.84
N ILE A 53 -3.05 -1.94 -6.57
CA ILE A 53 -2.12 -1.53 -5.52
C ILE A 53 -2.14 -2.59 -4.44
N LYS A 54 -0.96 -2.96 -3.94
CA LYS A 54 -0.79 -3.83 -2.78
C LYS A 54 0.08 -3.12 -1.75
N LYS A 55 -0.36 -3.14 -0.51
CA LYS A 55 0.36 -2.61 0.65
C LYS A 55 0.36 -3.66 1.74
N ASP A 56 1.52 -3.98 2.28
CA ASP A 56 1.62 -4.95 3.38
C ASP A 56 0.99 -4.43 4.67
N PHE A 57 0.90 -3.09 4.81
CA PHE A 57 0.18 -2.41 5.87
C PHE A 57 -0.21 -1.01 5.38
N ASP A 58 -1.49 -0.66 5.51
CA ASP A 58 -2.02 0.68 5.22
C ASP A 58 -3.37 0.86 5.92
N GLU A 59 -3.88 2.09 5.94
CA GLU A 59 -5.22 2.41 6.41
C GLU A 59 -6.20 2.45 5.22
N LEU A 60 -7.38 1.87 5.43
CA LEU A 60 -8.54 2.03 4.55
C LEU A 60 -9.67 2.69 5.34
N VAL A 61 -10.09 3.86 4.90
CA VAL A 61 -11.27 4.53 5.45
C VAL A 61 -12.52 3.98 4.76
N LEU A 62 -13.27 3.15 5.47
CA LEU A 62 -14.52 2.57 4.98
C LEU A 62 -15.65 3.59 5.06
N PRO A 63 -16.38 3.86 3.96
CA PRO A 63 -17.63 4.61 4.02
C PRO A 63 -18.68 3.83 4.82
N MET A 64 -19.23 4.46 5.85
CA MET A 64 -20.29 3.92 6.70
C MET A 64 -21.55 4.77 6.62
N GLY A 65 -21.58 5.73 5.69
CA GLY A 65 -22.65 6.65 5.40
C GLY A 65 -22.43 7.33 4.05
N LYS A 66 -23.41 8.09 3.58
CA LYS A 66 -23.36 8.83 2.32
C LYS A 66 -22.30 9.93 2.34
N ALA A 67 -21.93 10.43 1.16
CA ALA A 67 -21.16 11.66 1.04
C ALA A 67 -22.02 12.87 1.39
N ILE A 68 -21.46 13.79 2.17
CA ILE A 68 -22.08 15.07 2.53
C ILE A 68 -21.07 16.20 2.34
N GLY A 69 -21.55 17.43 2.14
CA GLY A 69 -20.71 18.57 1.86
C GLY A 69 -20.37 18.71 0.38
N SER A 70 -19.39 19.53 0.04
CA SER A 70 -18.98 19.78 -1.34
C SER A 70 -17.47 19.95 -1.47
N THR A 71 -16.91 19.53 -2.62
CA THR A 71 -15.49 19.73 -2.96
C THR A 71 -15.10 21.21 -3.11
N TYR A 72 -16.07 22.10 -3.34
CA TYR A 72 -15.82 23.54 -3.54
C TYR A 72 -15.89 24.35 -2.24
N GLN A 73 -16.19 23.72 -1.12
CA GLN A 73 -16.24 24.38 0.18
C GLN A 73 -14.89 24.28 0.90
N THR A 74 -14.46 25.40 1.49
CA THR A 74 -13.23 25.49 2.28
C THR A 74 -13.47 25.30 3.77
N ASP A 75 -14.68 25.58 4.25
CA ASP A 75 -15.08 25.38 5.63
C ASP A 75 -15.09 23.90 6.00
N ALA A 76 -14.45 23.52 7.09
CA ALA A 76 -14.23 22.13 7.46
C ALA A 76 -15.55 21.34 7.63
N ASP A 77 -16.59 21.97 8.15
CA ASP A 77 -17.92 21.37 8.36
C ASP A 77 -18.74 21.24 7.08
N LYS A 78 -18.42 22.03 6.03
CA LYS A 78 -19.05 21.98 4.71
C LYS A 78 -18.23 21.25 3.66
N LYS A 79 -16.97 20.90 3.98
CA LYS A 79 -16.08 20.17 3.09
C LYS A 79 -16.64 18.77 2.81
N LEU A 80 -16.40 18.28 1.60
CA LEU A 80 -16.81 16.94 1.19
C LEU A 80 -16.20 15.87 2.12
N ARG A 81 -17.06 15.03 2.72
CA ARG A 81 -16.69 13.95 3.62
C ARG A 81 -17.78 12.88 3.66
N TYR A 82 -17.47 11.72 4.22
CA TYR A 82 -18.50 10.76 4.59
C TYR A 82 -19.27 11.25 5.84
N GLU A 83 -20.59 11.07 5.84
CA GLU A 83 -21.43 11.31 7.02
C GLU A 83 -20.97 10.49 8.22
N LYS A 84 -20.55 9.24 7.96
CA LYS A 84 -19.90 8.34 8.90
C LYS A 84 -18.83 7.56 8.17
N ALA A 85 -17.70 7.35 8.81
CA ALA A 85 -16.60 6.55 8.29
C ALA A 85 -15.97 5.71 9.40
N GLN A 86 -15.34 4.60 9.00
CA GLN A 86 -14.60 3.71 9.90
C GLN A 86 -13.20 3.47 9.30
N PRO A 87 -12.15 3.98 9.94
CA PRO A 87 -10.79 3.60 9.57
C PRO A 87 -10.51 2.16 10.01
N VAL A 88 -9.86 1.40 9.16
CA VAL A 88 -9.37 0.05 9.43
C VAL A 88 -7.96 -0.09 8.90
N GLU A 89 -7.10 -0.81 9.63
CA GLU A 89 -5.68 -0.95 9.29
C GLU A 89 -5.32 -2.41 9.00
N GLY A 90 -4.44 -2.62 8.04
CA GLY A 90 -3.98 -3.96 7.70
C GLY A 90 -3.33 -4.05 6.33
N ARG A 91 -3.25 -5.27 5.79
CA ARG A 91 -2.81 -5.50 4.41
C ARG A 91 -3.90 -5.09 3.44
N LEU A 92 -3.62 -4.08 2.63
CA LEU A 92 -4.55 -3.55 1.64
C LEU A 92 -4.21 -4.04 0.23
N THR A 93 -5.23 -4.56 -0.47
CA THR A 93 -5.20 -4.77 -1.91
C THR A 93 -6.36 -3.99 -2.54
N ARG A 94 -6.06 -3.00 -3.38
CA ARG A 94 -7.02 -2.26 -4.20
C ARG A 94 -6.87 -2.67 -5.63
N SER A 95 -7.95 -3.08 -6.27
CA SER A 95 -7.99 -3.50 -7.66
C SER A 95 -9.06 -2.71 -8.41
N VAL A 96 -8.75 -2.26 -9.62
CA VAL A 96 -9.71 -1.58 -10.50
C VAL A 96 -9.92 -2.44 -11.73
N TYR A 97 -11.16 -2.85 -11.94
CA TYR A 97 -11.57 -3.68 -13.07
C TYR A 97 -12.43 -2.89 -14.05
N VAL A 98 -12.27 -3.22 -15.33
CA VAL A 98 -13.16 -2.80 -16.42
C VAL A 98 -14.02 -3.99 -16.81
N ILE A 99 -15.33 -3.82 -16.70
CA ILE A 99 -16.31 -4.87 -16.96
C ILE A 99 -16.62 -4.92 -18.47
N PRO A 100 -16.98 -6.09 -19.04
CA PRO A 100 -17.47 -6.20 -20.41
C PRO A 100 -18.64 -5.25 -20.72
N GLU A 101 -18.78 -4.86 -21.95
CA GLU A 101 -19.88 -4.01 -22.40
C GLU A 101 -21.26 -4.65 -22.14
N GLY A 102 -22.28 -3.80 -22.01
CA GLY A 102 -23.67 -4.23 -21.84
C GLY A 102 -24.01 -4.80 -20.45
N ARG A 103 -23.15 -4.62 -19.44
CA ARG A 103 -23.40 -5.04 -18.07
C ARG A 103 -23.85 -3.87 -17.22
N SER A 104 -24.82 -4.12 -16.32
CA SER A 104 -25.29 -3.11 -15.38
C SER A 104 -24.46 -3.12 -14.08
N VAL A 105 -24.39 -1.98 -13.40
CA VAL A 105 -23.77 -1.87 -12.08
C VAL A 105 -24.42 -2.84 -11.09
N LEU A 106 -25.75 -2.95 -11.12
CA LEU A 106 -26.48 -3.85 -10.23
C LEU A 106 -26.10 -5.33 -10.42
N GLU A 107 -26.04 -5.78 -11.68
CA GLU A 107 -25.60 -7.16 -12.00
C GLU A 107 -24.21 -7.43 -11.47
N VAL A 108 -23.28 -6.52 -11.72
CA VAL A 108 -21.87 -6.68 -11.34
C VAL A 108 -21.73 -6.73 -9.82
N VAL A 109 -22.33 -5.78 -9.10
CA VAL A 109 -22.25 -5.74 -7.63
C VAL A 109 -22.88 -6.97 -7.02
N ARG A 110 -24.03 -7.43 -7.50
CA ARG A 110 -24.68 -8.65 -7.01
C ARG A 110 -23.82 -9.91 -7.19
N ASN A 111 -23.07 -10.02 -8.28
CA ASN A 111 -22.15 -11.14 -8.44
C ASN A 111 -21.11 -11.19 -7.31
N TYR A 112 -20.51 -10.05 -6.97
CA TYR A 112 -19.54 -9.96 -5.86
C TYR A 112 -20.20 -10.18 -4.49
N THR A 113 -21.37 -9.57 -4.26
CA THR A 113 -22.03 -9.65 -2.94
C THR A 113 -22.55 -11.05 -2.66
N ASN A 114 -23.11 -11.76 -3.65
CA ASN A 114 -23.52 -13.15 -3.52
C ASN A 114 -22.33 -14.06 -3.15
N GLU A 115 -21.16 -13.87 -3.76
CA GLU A 115 -19.94 -14.61 -3.43
C GLU A 115 -19.49 -14.32 -1.99
N LEU A 116 -19.56 -13.06 -1.55
CA LEU A 116 -19.18 -12.63 -0.21
C LEU A 116 -20.16 -13.12 0.86
N GLU A 117 -21.45 -13.03 0.59
CA GLU A 117 -22.51 -13.55 1.46
C GLU A 117 -22.39 -15.08 1.61
N GLY A 118 -22.08 -15.79 0.52
CA GLY A 118 -21.77 -17.22 0.56
C GLY A 118 -20.56 -17.57 1.45
N LYS A 119 -19.64 -16.63 1.67
CA LYS A 119 -18.50 -16.72 2.60
C LYS A 119 -18.85 -16.28 4.03
N GLY A 120 -20.10 -15.87 4.29
CA GLY A 120 -20.54 -15.36 5.58
C GLY A 120 -20.24 -13.90 5.85
N ALA A 121 -20.00 -13.10 4.80
CA ALA A 121 -19.80 -11.67 4.96
C ALA A 121 -21.05 -10.96 5.45
N LYS A 122 -20.89 -10.02 6.37
CA LYS A 122 -21.94 -9.15 6.88
C LYS A 122 -21.85 -7.79 6.23
N VAL A 123 -22.98 -7.26 5.76
CA VAL A 123 -23.07 -5.91 5.23
C VAL A 123 -22.87 -4.90 6.36
N LEU A 124 -21.96 -3.96 6.19
CA LEU A 124 -21.75 -2.84 7.12
C LEU A 124 -22.45 -1.57 6.61
N PHE A 125 -22.36 -1.32 5.30
CA PHE A 125 -23.01 -0.19 4.64
C PHE A 125 -23.22 -0.49 3.15
N GLN A 126 -24.29 0.04 2.57
CA GLN A 126 -24.52 0.02 1.12
C GLN A 126 -25.31 1.25 0.70
N CYS A 127 -25.08 1.71 -0.51
CA CYS A 127 -25.86 2.77 -1.15
C CYS A 127 -25.87 2.62 -2.66
N SER A 128 -26.84 3.23 -3.32
CA SER A 128 -26.94 3.27 -4.77
C SER A 128 -27.37 4.65 -5.28
N LYS A 129 -26.90 5.01 -6.45
CA LYS A 129 -27.28 6.26 -7.13
C LYS A 129 -27.14 7.48 -6.20
N VAL A 130 -28.15 8.30 -6.15
CA VAL A 130 -28.21 9.53 -5.33
C VAL A 130 -28.16 9.28 -3.81
N GLU A 131 -28.50 8.07 -3.36
CA GLU A 131 -28.41 7.70 -1.94
C GLU A 131 -26.98 7.74 -1.42
N CYS A 132 -25.97 7.56 -2.31
CA CYS A 132 -24.58 7.66 -1.94
C CYS A 132 -24.12 9.11 -1.65
N GLY A 133 -24.87 10.11 -2.10
CA GLY A 133 -24.54 11.54 -2.01
C GLY A 133 -23.98 12.08 -3.31
N GLU A 134 -24.17 13.39 -3.55
CA GLU A 134 -23.90 14.03 -4.86
C GLU A 134 -22.46 13.88 -5.36
N ASP A 135 -21.48 14.06 -4.51
CA ASP A 135 -20.05 14.05 -4.86
C ASP A 135 -19.34 12.76 -4.40
N PHE A 136 -20.10 11.66 -4.17
CA PHE A 136 -19.53 10.41 -3.65
C PHE A 136 -18.35 9.91 -4.50
N HIS A 137 -18.46 9.93 -5.81
CA HIS A 137 -17.41 9.54 -6.74
C HIS A 137 -16.10 10.34 -6.57
N LYS A 138 -16.19 11.64 -6.21
CA LYS A 138 -15.02 12.48 -5.95
C LYS A 138 -14.35 12.16 -4.62
N LEU A 139 -15.14 11.72 -3.64
CA LEU A 139 -14.65 11.34 -2.33
C LEU A 139 -14.06 9.92 -2.33
N HIS A 140 -14.75 8.98 -3.00
CA HIS A 140 -14.42 7.56 -2.98
C HIS A 140 -13.50 7.13 -4.12
N GLY A 141 -13.32 7.95 -5.15
CA GLY A 141 -12.40 7.67 -6.25
C GLY A 141 -10.97 7.43 -5.77
N VAL A 142 -10.14 6.84 -6.62
CA VAL A 142 -8.74 6.57 -6.28
C VAL A 142 -8.04 7.89 -5.92
N PRO A 143 -7.57 8.08 -4.68
CA PRO A 143 -6.96 9.34 -4.29
C PRO A 143 -5.78 9.70 -5.19
N ARG A 144 -5.72 10.93 -5.69
CA ARG A 144 -4.60 11.45 -6.51
C ARG A 144 -3.24 11.31 -5.83
N ALA A 145 -3.23 11.19 -4.50
CA ALA A 145 -2.02 10.97 -3.70
C ALA A 145 -1.40 9.57 -3.88
N LEU A 146 -2.14 8.59 -4.37
CA LEU A 146 -1.64 7.24 -4.65
C LEU A 146 -1.01 7.20 -6.06
N LYS A 147 0.06 7.97 -6.28
CA LYS A 147 0.90 7.85 -7.47
C LYS A 147 1.92 6.74 -7.24
N PRO A 148 1.71 5.51 -7.74
CA PRO A 148 2.70 4.46 -7.61
C PRO A 148 3.98 4.87 -8.37
N GLN A 149 5.12 4.51 -7.83
CA GLN A 149 6.38 4.60 -8.56
C GLN A 149 6.51 3.37 -9.49
N GLY A 150 6.89 3.57 -10.75
CA GLY A 150 7.12 2.50 -11.69
C GLY A 150 6.01 2.30 -12.75
N TYR A 151 6.03 1.15 -13.43
CA TYR A 151 5.15 0.80 -14.58
C TYR A 151 3.64 0.83 -14.28
N GLY A 152 3.25 0.70 -13.01
CA GLY A 152 1.87 0.83 -12.56
C GLY A 152 1.34 2.27 -12.49
N ARG A 153 2.22 3.28 -12.63
CA ARG A 153 1.89 4.69 -12.43
C ARG A 153 0.85 5.20 -13.41
N GLU A 154 1.03 4.89 -14.70
CA GLU A 154 0.15 5.36 -15.76
C GLU A 154 -1.23 4.72 -15.65
N ARG A 155 -1.30 3.41 -15.41
CA ARG A 155 -2.56 2.68 -15.26
C ARG A 155 -3.32 3.08 -13.99
N MET A 156 -2.65 3.40 -12.88
CA MET A 156 -3.32 3.89 -11.67
C MET A 156 -3.79 5.33 -11.83
N ALA A 157 -3.05 6.18 -12.52
CA ALA A 157 -3.49 7.52 -12.87
C ALA A 157 -4.71 7.46 -13.80
N LEU A 158 -4.70 6.53 -14.74
CA LEU A 158 -5.82 6.24 -15.63
C LEU A 158 -7.04 5.77 -14.83
N ALA A 159 -6.88 4.81 -13.92
CA ALA A 159 -7.95 4.32 -13.07
C ALA A 159 -8.55 5.41 -12.17
N ALA A 160 -7.70 6.28 -11.60
CA ALA A 160 -8.14 7.42 -10.80
C ALA A 160 -8.98 8.40 -11.63
N ASN A 161 -8.48 8.75 -12.81
CA ASN A 161 -9.17 9.66 -13.71
C ASN A 161 -10.51 9.10 -14.18
N VAL A 162 -10.55 7.82 -14.53
CA VAL A 162 -11.77 7.17 -15.02
C VAL A 162 -12.86 7.10 -13.95
N LEU A 163 -12.49 6.86 -12.68
CA LEU A 163 -13.42 6.83 -11.55
C LEU A 163 -13.85 8.23 -11.07
N GLU A 164 -13.09 9.27 -11.40
CA GLU A 164 -13.44 10.67 -11.07
C GLU A 164 -14.54 11.22 -11.98
N TYR A 165 -14.70 10.69 -13.21
CA TYR A 165 -15.66 11.17 -14.21
C TYR A 165 -16.88 10.25 -14.35
N VAL A 166 -17.47 9.89 -13.23
CA VAL A 166 -18.76 9.21 -13.15
C VAL A 166 -19.83 10.27 -12.95
N ASP A 167 -20.93 10.19 -13.69
CA ASP A 167 -22.10 11.06 -13.44
C ASP A 167 -22.69 10.70 -12.06
N PRO A 168 -22.84 11.68 -11.15
CA PRO A 168 -23.45 11.42 -9.83
C PRO A 168 -24.90 10.93 -9.92
N ASN A 169 -25.58 11.20 -11.04
CA ASN A 169 -26.91 10.70 -11.34
C ASN A 169 -26.89 9.38 -12.12
N ALA A 170 -25.70 8.90 -12.54
CA ALA A 170 -25.55 7.63 -13.23
C ALA A 170 -25.66 6.44 -12.28
N ASP A 171 -25.69 5.24 -12.87
CA ASP A 171 -25.62 4.01 -12.11
C ASP A 171 -24.31 3.92 -11.34
N GLN A 172 -24.36 4.15 -10.04
CA GLN A 172 -23.29 3.88 -9.09
C GLN A 172 -23.83 3.05 -7.92
N CYS A 173 -22.98 2.21 -7.34
CA CYS A 173 -23.32 1.41 -6.19
C CYS A 173 -22.06 1.21 -5.33
N LEU A 174 -22.24 1.35 -4.03
CA LEU A 174 -21.24 0.96 -3.03
C LEU A 174 -21.81 -0.16 -2.18
N TRP A 175 -20.98 -1.14 -1.89
CA TRP A 175 -21.21 -2.16 -0.87
C TRP A 175 -19.96 -2.27 0.00
N VAL A 176 -20.14 -2.23 1.32
CA VAL A 176 -19.08 -2.42 2.31
C VAL A 176 -19.49 -3.55 3.23
N GLY A 177 -18.61 -4.51 3.42
CA GLY A 177 -18.86 -5.64 4.30
C GLY A 177 -17.61 -6.17 4.98
N GLN A 178 -17.84 -7.08 5.92
CA GLN A 178 -16.82 -7.73 6.71
C GLN A 178 -17.12 -9.22 6.85
N TRP A 179 -16.09 -10.06 6.77
CA TRP A 179 -16.18 -11.45 7.23
C TRP A 179 -14.92 -11.84 8.00
N THR A 180 -15.08 -12.77 8.94
CA THR A 180 -13.96 -13.33 9.71
C THR A 180 -13.48 -14.59 9.04
N ARG A 181 -12.19 -14.66 8.74
CA ARG A 181 -11.53 -15.88 8.24
C ARG A 181 -10.92 -16.63 9.41
N GLU A 182 -11.29 -17.90 9.55
CA GLU A 182 -10.73 -18.75 10.59
C GLU A 182 -9.20 -18.80 10.49
N GLY A 183 -8.53 -18.47 11.59
CA GLY A 183 -7.06 -18.43 11.68
C GLY A 183 -6.36 -17.25 10.96
N ALA A 184 -7.11 -16.35 10.28
CA ALA A 184 -6.52 -15.26 9.50
C ALA A 184 -7.04 -13.86 9.87
N GLY A 185 -8.03 -13.77 10.76
CA GLY A 185 -8.59 -12.50 11.22
C GLY A 185 -9.70 -11.95 10.32
N ASP A 186 -10.08 -10.71 10.59
CA ASP A 186 -11.15 -10.03 9.88
C ASP A 186 -10.69 -9.50 8.51
N VAL A 187 -11.59 -9.62 7.54
CA VAL A 187 -11.42 -9.08 6.18
C VAL A 187 -12.52 -8.08 5.92
N TYR A 188 -12.14 -6.87 5.57
CA TYR A 188 -13.04 -5.80 5.13
C TYR A 188 -12.98 -5.69 3.62
N VAL A 189 -14.14 -5.54 2.99
CA VAL A 189 -14.26 -5.37 1.55
C VAL A 189 -15.12 -4.15 1.25
N SER A 190 -14.63 -3.31 0.34
CA SER A 190 -15.40 -2.22 -0.26
C SER A 190 -15.47 -2.45 -1.76
N ILE A 191 -16.69 -2.48 -2.31
CA ILE A 191 -16.95 -2.64 -3.74
C ILE A 191 -17.64 -1.37 -4.20
N TYR A 192 -16.95 -0.56 -4.95
CA TYR A 192 -17.55 0.60 -5.63
C TYR A 192 -17.62 0.30 -7.11
N ALA A 193 -18.82 0.32 -7.67
CA ALA A 193 -19.06 0.11 -9.08
C ALA A 193 -19.82 1.31 -9.66
N ALA A 194 -19.43 1.77 -10.84
CA ALA A 194 -20.08 2.87 -11.51
C ALA A 194 -19.94 2.78 -13.03
N THR A 195 -20.94 3.29 -13.74
CA THR A 195 -20.91 3.40 -15.21
C THR A 195 -20.11 4.62 -15.62
N GLN A 196 -19.13 4.44 -16.51
CA GLN A 196 -18.36 5.52 -17.09
C GLN A 196 -19.21 6.28 -18.12
N THR A 197 -19.39 7.57 -17.92
CA THR A 197 -20.26 8.39 -18.79
C THR A 197 -19.50 9.12 -19.90
N GLY A 198 -18.17 9.03 -19.90
CA GLY A 198 -17.32 9.85 -20.75
C GLY A 198 -17.18 11.25 -20.18
N GLY A 199 -16.00 11.78 -20.09
CA GLY A 199 -15.70 13.11 -19.56
C GLY A 199 -14.71 13.85 -20.46
N SER A 200 -14.29 15.02 -20.01
CA SER A 200 -13.40 15.93 -20.76
C SER A 200 -11.94 15.47 -20.90
N MET A 201 -11.62 14.25 -20.49
CA MET A 201 -10.24 13.71 -20.49
C MET A 201 -9.84 12.99 -21.79
N GLY A 202 -10.40 13.39 -22.92
CA GLY A 202 -9.96 12.89 -24.22
C GLY A 202 -10.27 11.41 -24.48
N ASP A 203 -9.43 10.77 -25.25
CA ASP A 203 -9.66 9.47 -25.90
C ASP A 203 -9.94 8.29 -24.95
N ILE A 204 -9.45 8.35 -23.70
CA ILE A 204 -9.55 7.25 -22.73
C ILE A 204 -10.96 7.14 -22.15
N SER A 205 -11.56 8.26 -21.76
CA SER A 205 -12.91 8.26 -21.22
C SER A 205 -13.94 7.87 -22.28
N THR A 206 -13.67 8.21 -23.53
CA THR A 206 -14.50 7.82 -24.66
C THR A 206 -14.45 6.30 -24.91
N ALA A 207 -13.27 5.68 -24.82
CA ALA A 207 -13.10 4.23 -25.02
C ALA A 207 -13.78 3.38 -23.94
N LEU A 208 -13.98 3.93 -22.74
CA LEU A 208 -14.65 3.25 -21.62
C LEU A 208 -16.08 3.70 -21.40
N LYS A 209 -16.59 4.62 -22.23
CA LYS A 209 -17.97 5.13 -22.13
C LYS A 209 -19.00 4.01 -22.15
N GLY A 210 -19.92 4.03 -21.19
CA GLY A 210 -20.97 3.04 -21.03
C GLY A 210 -20.50 1.73 -20.38
N ARG A 211 -19.22 1.56 -20.09
CA ARG A 211 -18.71 0.37 -19.37
C ARG A 211 -18.75 0.58 -17.87
N VAL A 212 -19.01 -0.49 -17.15
CA VAL A 212 -18.94 -0.48 -15.69
C VAL A 212 -17.47 -0.62 -15.26
N LEU A 213 -17.08 0.21 -14.32
CA LEU A 213 -15.81 0.13 -13.61
C LEU A 213 -16.07 -0.34 -12.19
N VAL A 214 -15.20 -1.19 -11.68
CA VAL A 214 -15.26 -1.67 -10.29
C VAL A 214 -13.94 -1.35 -9.60
N MET A 215 -14.01 -0.62 -8.49
CA MET A 215 -12.94 -0.53 -7.52
C MET A 215 -13.26 -1.50 -6.38
N LEU A 216 -12.40 -2.49 -6.23
CA LEU A 216 -12.48 -3.52 -5.20
C LEU A 216 -11.33 -3.33 -4.22
N ASP A 217 -11.66 -2.95 -3.01
CA ASP A 217 -10.73 -2.88 -1.89
C ASP A 217 -10.92 -4.09 -0.99
N VAL A 218 -9.82 -4.77 -0.69
CA VAL A 218 -9.77 -5.86 0.27
C VAL A 218 -8.70 -5.52 1.30
N LEU A 219 -9.10 -5.40 2.56
CA LEU A 219 -8.19 -5.18 3.68
C LEU A 219 -8.30 -6.35 4.66
N GLU A 220 -7.19 -7.05 4.85
CA GLU A 220 -7.04 -8.07 5.90
C GLU A 220 -6.43 -7.43 7.14
N THR A 221 -7.14 -7.50 8.27
CA THR A 221 -6.59 -6.96 9.52
C THR A 221 -5.27 -7.65 9.87
N LYS A 222 -4.26 -6.86 10.10
CA LYS A 222 -2.92 -7.32 10.41
C LYS A 222 -2.25 -6.31 11.34
N ALA A 223 -1.60 -6.80 12.39
CA ALA A 223 -0.81 -5.92 13.23
C ALA A 223 0.35 -5.29 12.43
N MET A 224 0.56 -4.00 12.61
CA MET A 224 1.69 -3.30 12.03
C MET A 224 2.99 -3.94 12.49
N GLN A 225 3.85 -4.31 11.55
CA GLN A 225 5.20 -4.74 11.89
C GLN A 225 6.03 -3.50 12.20
N GLN A 226 6.50 -3.41 13.43
CA GLN A 226 7.47 -2.38 13.80
C GLN A 226 8.82 -2.76 13.18
N ASN A 227 9.17 -2.08 12.07
CA ASN A 227 10.42 -2.33 11.33
C ASN A 227 11.41 -1.15 11.44
N LEU A 228 11.26 -0.29 12.47
CA LEU A 228 12.20 0.81 12.67
C LEU A 228 13.59 0.26 12.95
N GLY A 229 14.51 0.54 12.04
CA GLY A 229 15.88 0.08 12.15
C GLY A 229 16.15 -1.40 11.87
N PHE A 230 15.16 -2.15 11.36
CA PHE A 230 15.33 -3.57 11.03
C PHE A 230 16.18 -3.77 9.77
N VAL A 231 17.18 -4.68 9.84
CA VAL A 231 18.07 -5.03 8.73
C VAL A 231 18.02 -6.54 8.54
N SER A 232 17.66 -7.02 7.35
CA SER A 232 17.57 -8.45 7.05
C SER A 232 18.94 -9.13 6.99
N ALA A 233 18.98 -10.47 7.14
CA ALA A 233 20.23 -11.25 7.03
C ALA A 233 20.97 -10.98 5.70
N GLU A 234 20.24 -10.88 4.58
CA GLU A 234 20.80 -10.57 3.27
C GLU A 234 21.42 -9.17 3.24
N GLN A 235 20.73 -8.17 3.77
CA GLN A 235 21.22 -6.79 3.86
C GLN A 235 22.43 -6.70 4.78
N ILE A 236 22.42 -7.38 5.93
CA ILE A 236 23.57 -7.47 6.84
C ILE A 236 24.77 -8.07 6.09
N GLY A 237 24.57 -9.21 5.41
CA GLY A 237 25.62 -9.87 4.63
C GLY A 237 26.18 -9.01 3.51
N GLY A 238 25.34 -8.31 2.78
CA GLY A 238 25.71 -7.35 1.73
C GLY A 238 26.54 -6.19 2.29
N ALA A 239 26.12 -5.58 3.40
CA ALA A 239 26.84 -4.49 4.05
C ALA A 239 28.20 -4.96 4.62
N LEU A 240 28.27 -6.14 5.26
CA LEU A 240 29.54 -6.72 5.74
C LEU A 240 30.48 -7.05 4.60
N GLY A 241 29.97 -7.46 3.45
CA GLY A 241 30.78 -7.72 2.25
C GLY A 241 31.32 -6.44 1.60
N LYS A 242 30.53 -5.39 1.58
CA LYS A 242 30.85 -4.13 0.91
C LYS A 242 31.61 -3.15 1.81
N ASP A 243 31.07 -2.93 3.02
CA ASP A 243 31.46 -1.83 3.90
C ASP A 243 32.22 -2.35 5.16
N GLY A 244 32.29 -3.68 5.32
CA GLY A 244 32.92 -4.33 6.49
C GLY A 244 32.08 -4.22 7.77
N ARG A 245 31.02 -3.45 7.80
CA ARG A 245 30.18 -3.20 8.99
C ARG A 245 28.75 -2.84 8.64
N VAL A 246 27.86 -2.98 9.62
CA VAL A 246 26.45 -2.57 9.52
C VAL A 246 25.92 -2.11 10.88
N ALA A 247 25.22 -0.97 10.90
CA ALA A 247 24.52 -0.47 12.08
C ALA A 247 23.15 -1.17 12.21
N LEU A 248 22.83 -1.66 13.42
CA LEU A 248 21.64 -2.44 13.73
C LEU A 248 20.77 -1.68 14.74
N TYR A 249 19.91 -0.81 14.25
CA TYR A 249 19.01 0.00 15.08
C TYR A 249 17.83 -0.81 15.66
N GLY A 250 17.56 -2.01 15.13
CA GLY A 250 16.56 -2.92 15.64
C GLY A 250 16.92 -3.62 16.95
N ILE A 251 18.12 -3.38 17.51
CA ILE A 251 18.50 -3.85 18.85
C ILE A 251 18.19 -2.76 19.85
N LEU A 252 17.18 -2.99 20.69
CA LEU A 252 16.64 -2.02 21.62
C LEU A 252 16.94 -2.42 23.07
N PHE A 253 17.21 -1.41 23.91
CA PHE A 253 17.44 -1.56 25.33
C PHE A 253 16.51 -0.63 26.12
N ASP A 254 16.22 -0.95 27.35
CA ASP A 254 15.61 0.01 28.26
C ASP A 254 16.59 1.16 28.58
N PHE A 255 16.00 2.28 28.99
CA PHE A 255 16.80 3.43 29.39
C PHE A 255 17.76 3.01 30.50
N ASP A 256 19.03 3.34 30.32
CA ASP A 256 20.11 3.07 31.29
C ASP A 256 20.35 1.58 31.60
N LYS A 257 19.87 0.64 30.74
CA LYS A 257 20.04 -0.81 30.93
C LYS A 257 20.74 -1.46 29.75
N ALA A 258 21.21 -2.69 29.99
CA ALA A 258 21.78 -3.58 29.00
C ALA A 258 20.85 -4.80 28.71
N ASP A 259 19.67 -4.84 29.32
CA ASP A 259 18.67 -5.86 29.03
C ASP A 259 18.06 -5.61 27.66
N ILE A 260 18.11 -6.61 26.80
CA ILE A 260 17.58 -6.54 25.43
C ILE A 260 16.05 -6.62 25.50
N LYS A 261 15.37 -5.67 24.86
CA LYS A 261 13.90 -5.67 24.80
C LYS A 261 13.40 -6.77 23.87
N PRO A 262 12.21 -7.36 24.13
CA PRO A 262 11.63 -8.40 23.29
C PRO A 262 11.46 -8.01 21.82
N GLU A 263 11.23 -6.73 21.55
CA GLU A 263 11.09 -6.18 20.18
C GLU A 263 12.36 -6.36 19.34
N SER A 264 13.51 -6.59 19.97
CA SER A 264 14.78 -6.86 19.31
C SER A 264 14.90 -8.29 18.75
N ASP A 265 14.01 -9.19 19.11
CA ASP A 265 14.11 -10.61 18.79
C ASP A 265 14.16 -10.87 17.29
N LYS A 266 13.42 -10.09 16.51
CA LYS A 266 13.46 -10.17 15.05
C LYS A 266 14.84 -9.79 14.50
N GLN A 267 15.48 -8.74 15.01
CA GLN A 267 16.82 -8.33 14.57
C GLN A 267 17.88 -9.35 14.98
N LEU A 268 17.78 -9.89 16.19
CA LEU A 268 18.67 -10.97 16.65
C LEU A 268 18.53 -12.23 15.77
N ALA A 269 17.30 -12.58 15.38
CA ALA A 269 17.06 -13.71 14.48
C ALA A 269 17.73 -13.53 13.11
N GLU A 270 17.68 -12.33 12.52
CA GLU A 270 18.34 -12.06 11.24
C GLU A 270 19.86 -12.09 11.35
N MET A 271 20.44 -11.56 12.44
CA MET A 271 21.86 -11.70 12.72
C MET A 271 22.27 -13.20 12.82
N ALA A 272 21.46 -13.98 13.53
CA ALA A 272 21.71 -15.41 13.68
C ALA A 272 21.53 -16.17 12.36
N ASN A 273 20.53 -15.83 11.55
CA ASN A 273 20.30 -16.43 10.23
C ASN A 273 21.52 -16.24 9.32
N LEU A 274 22.07 -15.01 9.25
CA LEU A 274 23.31 -14.75 8.51
C LEU A 274 24.48 -15.59 9.03
N LEU A 275 24.69 -15.62 10.34
CA LEU A 275 25.80 -16.36 10.95
C LEU A 275 25.66 -17.88 10.73
N LYS A 276 24.45 -18.42 10.73
CA LYS A 276 24.19 -19.84 10.40
C LYS A 276 24.42 -20.12 8.92
N ALA A 277 23.97 -19.24 8.05
CA ALA A 277 24.18 -19.37 6.59
C ALA A 277 25.66 -19.22 6.18
N SER A 278 26.47 -18.57 7.02
CA SER A 278 27.89 -18.30 6.75
C SER A 278 28.76 -18.83 7.90
N PRO A 279 29.04 -20.16 8.01
CA PRO A 279 29.71 -20.76 9.17
C PRO A 279 31.13 -20.23 9.43
N ALA A 280 31.84 -19.81 8.40
CA ALA A 280 33.19 -19.26 8.50
C ALA A 280 33.22 -17.76 8.93
N LEU A 281 32.09 -17.07 8.89
CA LEU A 281 32.02 -15.65 9.22
C LEU A 281 32.23 -15.45 10.72
N LYS A 282 33.24 -14.66 11.07
CA LYS A 282 33.49 -14.15 12.43
C LYS A 282 33.22 -12.65 12.48
N VAL A 283 32.67 -12.18 13.59
CA VAL A 283 32.24 -10.78 13.72
C VAL A 283 32.59 -10.18 15.06
N PHE A 284 32.76 -8.87 15.07
CA PHE A 284 32.68 -8.06 16.29
C PHE A 284 31.24 -7.57 16.47
N ILE A 285 30.77 -7.60 17.70
CA ILE A 285 29.53 -6.92 18.12
C ILE A 285 29.94 -5.67 18.87
N VAL A 286 29.70 -4.50 18.28
CA VAL A 286 30.20 -3.23 18.80
C VAL A 286 29.05 -2.37 19.33
N GLY A 287 29.09 -2.02 20.61
CA GLY A 287 28.12 -1.14 21.26
C GLY A 287 28.58 0.32 21.23
N HIS A 288 27.63 1.22 20.98
CA HIS A 288 27.84 2.68 20.94
C HIS A 288 26.82 3.40 21.81
N THR A 289 27.18 4.60 22.27
CA THR A 289 26.28 5.54 22.96
C THR A 289 26.30 6.91 22.28
N ASP A 290 25.37 7.76 22.65
CA ASP A 290 25.50 9.21 22.46
C ASP A 290 26.49 9.80 23.48
N ASN A 291 26.61 11.13 23.53
CA ASN A 291 27.49 11.85 24.44
C ASN A 291 26.85 12.25 25.79
N LYS A 292 25.64 11.79 26.08
CA LYS A 292 24.99 12.10 27.38
C LYS A 292 25.61 11.24 28.49
N GLY A 293 26.08 11.90 29.54
CA GLY A 293 26.75 11.25 30.68
C GLY A 293 28.28 11.26 30.55
N THR A 294 28.98 10.55 31.45
CA THR A 294 30.45 10.48 31.44
C THR A 294 30.96 9.46 30.44
N VAL A 295 32.15 9.70 29.89
CA VAL A 295 32.79 8.78 28.95
C VAL A 295 32.97 7.38 29.55
N ALA A 296 33.45 7.32 30.82
CA ALA A 296 33.66 6.05 31.51
C ALA A 296 32.35 5.25 31.63
N TYR A 297 31.27 5.91 32.05
CA TYR A 297 29.95 5.31 32.15
C TYR A 297 29.44 4.78 30.79
N ASN A 298 29.52 5.60 29.76
CA ASN A 298 29.08 5.25 28.41
C ASN A 298 29.90 4.10 27.80
N THR A 299 31.19 4.04 28.08
CA THR A 299 32.05 2.94 27.66
C THR A 299 31.64 1.63 28.32
N ASP A 300 31.37 1.64 29.64
CA ASP A 300 30.88 0.48 30.38
C ASP A 300 29.48 0.04 29.91
N LEU A 301 28.53 0.99 29.76
CA LEU A 301 27.18 0.70 29.30
C LEU A 301 27.19 0.07 27.89
N SER A 302 27.97 0.62 26.97
CA SER A 302 28.09 0.08 25.63
C SER A 302 28.73 -1.31 25.60
N GLN A 303 29.71 -1.59 26.49
CA GLN A 303 30.29 -2.92 26.65
C GLN A 303 29.23 -3.92 27.10
N ARG A 304 28.51 -3.61 28.18
CA ARG A 304 27.44 -4.49 28.71
C ARG A 304 26.35 -4.76 27.67
N ARG A 305 25.98 -3.79 26.84
CA ARG A 305 25.01 -3.95 25.74
C ARG A 305 25.55 -4.88 24.64
N ALA A 306 26.78 -4.71 24.23
CA ALA A 306 27.43 -5.59 23.25
C ALA A 306 27.53 -7.04 23.77
N ASP A 307 27.88 -7.21 25.07
CA ASP A 307 27.94 -8.53 25.71
C ASP A 307 26.56 -9.20 25.78
N SER A 308 25.50 -8.42 26.04
CA SER A 308 24.14 -8.94 26.06
C SER A 308 23.70 -9.45 24.70
N VAL A 309 24.06 -8.76 23.60
CA VAL A 309 23.75 -9.19 22.24
C VAL A 309 24.52 -10.47 21.90
N ALA A 310 25.83 -10.52 22.15
CA ALA A 310 26.64 -11.71 21.87
C ALA A 310 26.13 -12.92 22.68
N ARG A 311 25.79 -12.72 23.95
CA ARG A 311 25.20 -13.75 24.82
C ARG A 311 23.85 -14.22 24.28
N ALA A 312 22.97 -13.32 23.86
CA ALA A 312 21.66 -13.69 23.28
C ALA A 312 21.82 -14.52 22.00
N LEU A 313 22.74 -14.14 21.11
CA LEU A 313 23.05 -14.91 19.91
C LEU A 313 23.58 -16.30 20.24
N ALA A 314 24.43 -16.43 21.24
CA ALA A 314 24.96 -17.72 21.66
C ALA A 314 23.89 -18.60 22.35
N THR A 315 23.17 -18.08 23.35
CA THR A 315 22.29 -18.87 24.20
C THR A 315 20.93 -19.16 23.57
N ARG A 316 20.37 -18.20 22.83
CA ARG A 316 19.01 -18.29 22.25
C ARG A 316 19.02 -18.81 20.81
N PHE A 317 20.08 -18.54 20.06
CA PHE A 317 20.17 -18.89 18.63
C PHE A 317 21.26 -19.92 18.32
N GLY A 318 22.07 -20.33 19.30
CA GLY A 318 23.07 -21.39 19.16
C GLY A 318 24.30 -21.01 18.32
N ILE A 319 24.63 -19.71 18.26
CA ILE A 319 25.86 -19.25 17.56
C ILE A 319 27.06 -19.52 18.47
N ALA A 320 28.11 -20.17 17.93
CA ALA A 320 29.32 -20.48 18.68
C ALA A 320 30.02 -19.19 19.18
N ALA A 321 30.37 -19.14 20.47
CA ALA A 321 30.87 -17.94 21.12
C ALA A 321 32.21 -17.46 20.54
N ASP A 322 33.05 -18.38 20.06
CA ASP A 322 34.35 -18.08 19.43
C ASP A 322 34.24 -17.38 18.04
N ARG A 323 33.01 -17.25 17.54
CA ARG A 323 32.71 -16.51 16.33
C ARG A 323 32.38 -15.04 16.58
N MET A 324 32.21 -14.63 17.83
CA MET A 324 31.76 -13.31 18.21
C MET A 324 32.67 -12.72 19.28
N VAL A 325 33.15 -11.54 19.04
CA VAL A 325 33.85 -10.73 20.05
C VAL A 325 33.05 -9.46 20.31
N SER A 326 32.64 -9.23 21.55
CA SER A 326 31.89 -8.03 21.93
C SER A 326 32.82 -6.91 22.39
N LYS A 327 32.54 -5.66 21.99
CA LYS A 327 33.27 -4.48 22.43
C LYS A 327 32.37 -3.25 22.54
N GLY A 328 32.46 -2.55 23.67
CA GLY A 328 31.89 -1.24 23.85
C GLY A 328 32.90 -0.14 23.52
N VAL A 329 32.48 0.83 22.71
CA VAL A 329 33.29 1.99 22.35
C VAL A 329 32.69 3.31 22.85
N GLY A 330 31.57 3.23 23.60
CA GLY A 330 30.94 4.43 24.15
C GLY A 330 30.63 5.48 23.10
N PRO A 331 30.94 6.78 23.39
CA PRO A 331 30.67 7.88 22.47
C PRO A 331 31.81 8.16 21.46
N PHE A 332 32.85 7.32 21.40
CA PHE A 332 34.07 7.62 20.62
C PHE A 332 33.91 7.46 19.11
N ALA A 333 32.85 6.85 18.62
CA ALA A 333 32.62 6.66 17.18
C ALA A 333 31.20 7.12 16.78
N PRO A 334 30.94 8.42 16.82
CA PRO A 334 29.61 8.94 16.44
C PRO A 334 29.40 8.83 14.92
N LEU A 335 28.18 8.50 14.51
CA LEU A 335 27.72 8.54 13.11
C LEU A 335 27.10 9.89 12.75
N ALA A 336 26.61 10.61 13.75
CA ALA A 336 25.98 11.91 13.58
C ALA A 336 26.39 12.86 14.71
N VAL A 337 26.16 14.15 14.53
CA VAL A 337 26.37 15.16 15.58
C VAL A 337 25.48 14.87 16.78
N ASN A 338 25.99 15.10 17.99
CA ASN A 338 25.25 14.85 19.22
C ASN A 338 24.39 16.04 19.69
N ASP A 339 24.28 17.09 18.87
CA ASP A 339 23.58 18.33 19.23
C ASP A 339 22.06 18.22 19.06
N THR A 340 21.58 17.19 18.35
CA THR A 340 20.15 16.91 18.12
C THR A 340 19.78 15.52 18.63
N GLU A 341 18.51 15.33 19.03
CA GLU A 341 18.00 14.03 19.48
C GLU A 341 18.08 12.99 18.34
N GLU A 342 17.85 13.39 17.07
CA GLU A 342 17.99 12.50 15.92
C GLU A 342 19.42 12.03 15.73
N GLY A 343 20.41 12.91 15.93
CA GLY A 343 21.81 12.55 15.87
C GLY A 343 22.23 11.64 17.01
N GLN A 344 21.79 11.94 18.24
CA GLN A 344 21.99 11.09 19.41
C GLN A 344 21.35 9.71 19.22
N ALA A 345 20.13 9.63 18.68
CA ALA A 345 19.48 8.36 18.38
C ALA A 345 20.27 7.50 17.38
N LYS A 346 20.90 8.11 16.36
CA LYS A 346 21.80 7.41 15.43
C LYS A 346 23.08 6.92 16.09
N ASN A 347 23.54 7.61 17.14
CA ASN A 347 24.73 7.22 17.89
C ASN A 347 24.47 6.09 18.89
N ARG A 348 23.24 6.00 19.45
CA ARG A 348 22.81 4.89 20.31
C ARG A 348 22.48 3.63 19.47
N ARG A 349 23.49 2.84 19.14
CA ARG A 349 23.36 1.69 18.25
C ARG A 349 24.25 0.51 18.61
N VAL A 350 23.96 -0.64 18.03
CA VAL A 350 24.87 -1.79 17.95
C VAL A 350 25.33 -1.93 16.50
N GLU A 351 26.59 -2.21 16.28
CA GLU A 351 27.12 -2.57 14.96
C GLU A 351 27.59 -4.04 14.95
N MET A 352 27.36 -4.70 13.82
CA MET A 352 28.05 -5.92 13.45
C MET A 352 29.18 -5.58 12.50
N VAL A 353 30.42 -5.99 12.82
CA VAL A 353 31.61 -5.70 12.05
C VAL A 353 32.29 -7.01 11.68
N LYS A 354 32.68 -7.18 10.42
CA LYS A 354 33.37 -8.36 9.95
C LYS A 354 34.81 -8.39 10.52
N GLN A 355 35.24 -9.56 11.03
CA GLN A 355 36.66 -9.80 11.41
C GLN A 355 37.53 -10.07 10.20
#